data_693060adf0a27b10be92d2f4b09b5410
#
_entry.id   693060adf0a27b10be92d2f4b09b5410
#
_cell.length_a   1.000
_cell.length_b   1.000
_cell.length_c   1.000
_cell.angle_alpha   90.00
_cell.angle_beta   90.00
_cell.angle_gamma   90.00
#
_symmetry.space_group_name_H-M   'P 1'
#
loop_
_entity.id
_entity.type
_entity.pdbx_description
1 polymer ?
#
loop_
_entity_poly.entity_id
_entity_poly.type
_entity_poly.pdbx_seq_one_letter_code
_entity_poly.pdbx_strand_id
1 'polypeptide(L)'
;MRIAIYSRGLEITQREEIDLLLQELKKQNVEPVFFQDFFNQFYSAIDIKGSYSTFNSSSDMDDSIDCMISLGGDGTLLDTVTFVKDTGIPVLGINYGRLGFLANIGKEELQSAIEALVNRQFVTDKRTLLHLDANIPLFG
;
A
#
# COMPACT_ATOMS: atom_id res chain seq x y z
N MET A 1 3.70 14.75 -3.50
CA MET A 1 3.20 13.70 -2.59
C MET A 1 3.89 12.40 -2.93
N ARG A 2 4.45 11.71 -1.95
CA ARG A 2 5.07 10.38 -2.11
C ARG A 2 4.23 9.34 -1.39
N ILE A 3 3.87 8.27 -2.08
CA ILE A 3 3.01 7.21 -1.55
C ILE A 3 3.72 5.87 -1.64
N ALA A 4 3.93 5.21 -0.50
CA ALA A 4 4.41 3.84 -0.45
C ALA A 4 3.29 2.88 -0.89
N ILE A 5 3.61 1.88 -1.70
CA ILE A 5 2.65 0.91 -2.22
C ILE A 5 3.11 -0.49 -1.85
N TYR A 6 2.29 -1.16 -1.05
CA TYR A 6 2.52 -2.50 -0.57
C TYR A 6 1.49 -3.49 -1.10
N SER A 7 1.97 -4.63 -1.56
CA SER A 7 1.15 -5.82 -1.82
C SER A 7 1.99 -7.08 -1.56
N ARG A 8 1.35 -8.16 -1.14
CA ARG A 8 1.98 -9.50 -1.07
C ARG A 8 2.27 -10.09 -2.46
N GLY A 9 1.61 -9.60 -3.46
CA GLY A 9 1.63 -10.04 -4.85
C GLY A 9 0.26 -9.89 -5.46
N LEU A 10 0.21 -9.83 -6.77
CA LEU A 10 -1.02 -9.76 -7.53
C LEU A 10 -1.06 -10.92 -8.51
N GLU A 11 -2.25 -11.45 -8.72
CA GLU A 11 -2.48 -12.41 -9.79
C GLU A 11 -2.38 -11.70 -11.15
N ILE A 12 -2.00 -12.46 -12.18
CA ILE A 12 -1.89 -11.95 -13.56
C ILE A 12 -3.19 -11.28 -14.03
N THR A 13 -4.32 -11.74 -13.51
CA THR A 13 -5.66 -11.19 -13.76
C THR A 13 -5.86 -9.77 -13.25
N GLN A 14 -5.00 -9.30 -12.34
CA GLN A 14 -5.08 -7.96 -11.70
C GLN A 14 -4.17 -6.92 -12.37
N ARG A 15 -3.63 -7.24 -13.53
CA ARG A 15 -2.76 -6.34 -14.29
C ARG A 15 -3.44 -5.02 -14.64
N GLU A 16 -4.70 -5.08 -15.06
CA GLU A 16 -5.47 -3.90 -15.44
C GLU A 16 -5.67 -2.94 -14.27
N GLU A 17 -5.86 -3.48 -13.06
CA GLU A 17 -5.98 -2.69 -11.84
C GLU A 17 -4.69 -1.96 -11.48
N ILE A 18 -3.52 -2.58 -11.72
CA ILE A 18 -2.23 -1.92 -11.53
C ILE A 18 -2.03 -0.81 -12.56
N ASP A 19 -2.36 -1.06 -13.81
CA ASP A 19 -2.27 -0.04 -14.85
C ASP A 19 -3.15 1.18 -14.52
N LEU A 20 -4.37 0.95 -14.05
CA LEU A 20 -5.26 2.02 -13.58
C LEU A 20 -4.68 2.79 -12.39
N LEU A 21 -4.12 2.08 -11.40
CA LEU A 21 -3.45 2.71 -10.28
C LEU A 21 -2.32 3.63 -10.74
N LEU A 22 -1.42 3.12 -11.60
CA LEU A 22 -0.28 3.88 -12.11
C LEU A 22 -0.72 5.11 -12.92
N GLN A 23 -1.76 4.97 -13.74
CA GLN A 23 -2.32 6.08 -14.51
C GLN A 23 -2.90 7.16 -13.58
N GLU A 24 -3.65 6.77 -12.54
CA GLU A 24 -4.23 7.73 -11.61
C GLU A 24 -3.15 8.43 -10.78
N LEU A 25 -2.16 7.70 -10.26
CA LEU A 25 -1.03 8.29 -9.54
C LEU A 25 -0.29 9.32 -10.42
N LYS A 26 -0.04 8.96 -11.67
CA LYS A 26 0.61 9.86 -12.64
C LYS A 26 -0.24 11.11 -12.91
N LYS A 27 -1.54 10.95 -13.12
CA LYS A 27 -2.49 12.06 -13.35
C LYS A 27 -2.49 13.05 -12.18
N GLN A 28 -2.38 12.53 -10.95
CA GLN A 28 -2.35 13.32 -9.72
C GLN A 28 -0.96 13.83 -9.34
N ASN A 29 0.08 13.61 -10.15
CA ASN A 29 1.48 13.93 -9.86
C ASN A 29 1.98 13.33 -8.53
N VAL A 30 1.57 12.12 -8.25
CA VAL A 30 2.03 11.35 -7.08
C VAL A 30 3.26 10.54 -7.47
N GLU A 31 4.29 10.56 -6.63
CA GLU A 31 5.48 9.71 -6.76
C GLU A 31 5.25 8.40 -5.99
N PRO A 32 5.10 7.24 -6.67
CA PRO A 32 4.97 5.97 -5.98
C PRO A 32 6.34 5.43 -5.54
N VAL A 33 6.36 4.80 -4.37
CA VAL A 33 7.49 4.03 -3.84
C VAL A 33 7.00 2.61 -3.59
N PHE A 34 7.50 1.63 -4.33
CA PHE A 34 6.95 0.28 -4.31
C PHE A 34 7.68 -0.65 -3.34
N PHE A 35 6.96 -1.56 -2.71
CA PHE A 35 7.59 -2.69 -2.04
C PHE A 35 8.39 -3.51 -3.07
N GLN A 36 9.67 -3.80 -2.77
CA GLN A 36 10.62 -4.35 -3.74
C GLN A 36 10.16 -5.67 -4.35
N ASP A 37 9.66 -6.59 -3.54
CA ASP A 37 9.23 -7.89 -4.05
C ASP A 37 7.99 -7.77 -4.94
N PHE A 38 7.06 -6.91 -4.58
CA PHE A 38 5.91 -6.59 -5.41
C PHE A 38 6.33 -5.93 -6.72
N PHE A 39 7.24 -4.97 -6.66
CA PHE A 39 7.79 -4.32 -7.85
C PHE A 39 8.43 -5.33 -8.81
N ASN A 40 9.25 -6.23 -8.30
CA ASN A 40 9.92 -7.25 -9.10
C ASN A 40 8.92 -8.18 -9.82
N GLN A 41 7.80 -8.52 -9.16
CA GLN A 41 6.78 -9.39 -9.74
C GLN A 41 6.04 -8.72 -10.91
N PHE A 42 5.63 -7.47 -10.77
CA PHE A 42 4.86 -6.83 -11.81
C PHE A 42 5.71 -6.12 -12.87
N TYR A 43 6.93 -5.70 -12.55
CA TYR A 43 7.84 -5.09 -13.51
C TYR A 43 8.15 -6.00 -14.70
N SER A 44 8.28 -7.31 -14.45
CA SER A 44 8.46 -8.31 -15.52
C SER A 44 7.18 -8.59 -16.31
N ALA A 45 6.01 -8.26 -15.77
CA ALA A 45 4.71 -8.55 -16.37
C ALA A 45 4.10 -7.36 -17.13
N ILE A 46 4.53 -6.14 -16.82
CA ILE A 46 3.99 -4.89 -17.37
C ILE A 46 5.15 -4.09 -17.98
N ASP A 47 4.96 -3.57 -19.19
CA ASP A 47 5.94 -2.69 -19.84
C ASP A 47 5.91 -1.29 -19.17
N ILE A 48 6.48 -1.21 -17.96
CA ILE A 48 6.53 0.03 -17.19
C ILE A 48 7.70 0.87 -17.67
N LYS A 49 7.39 1.97 -18.33
CA LYS A 49 8.38 2.98 -18.71
C LYS A 49 8.64 3.93 -17.56
N GLY A 50 9.78 3.78 -16.91
CA GLY A 50 10.24 4.68 -15.85
C GLY A 50 11.08 3.97 -14.81
N SER A 51 11.84 4.75 -14.04
CA SER A 51 12.49 4.28 -12.83
C SER A 51 11.62 4.65 -11.63
N TYR A 52 11.35 3.69 -10.74
CA TYR A 52 10.59 3.91 -9.53
C TYR A 52 11.46 3.65 -8.31
N SER A 53 11.23 4.39 -7.24
CA SER A 53 11.83 4.11 -5.94
C SER A 53 11.17 2.87 -5.33
N THR A 54 11.95 2.13 -4.54
CA THR A 54 11.46 0.94 -3.83
C THR A 54 11.82 1.01 -2.35
N PHE A 55 11.10 0.23 -1.54
CA PHE A 55 11.40 0.04 -0.11
C PHE A 55 11.39 -1.46 0.24
N ASN A 56 12.12 -1.84 1.28
CA ASN A 56 12.20 -3.23 1.76
C ASN A 56 11.90 -3.37 3.26
N SER A 57 12.04 -2.31 4.01
CA SER A 57 11.99 -2.37 5.47
C SER A 57 11.39 -1.11 6.08
N SER A 58 11.14 -1.16 7.38
CA SER A 58 10.66 0.00 8.14
C SER A 58 11.66 1.17 8.16
N SER A 59 12.96 0.92 7.97
CA SER A 59 13.96 2.00 7.90
C SER A 59 13.83 2.87 6.65
N ASP A 60 13.10 2.40 5.64
CA ASP A 60 12.83 3.13 4.41
C ASP A 60 11.57 4.01 4.52
N MET A 61 10.83 3.90 5.64
CA MET A 61 9.65 4.70 5.94
C MET A 61 10.04 5.95 6.71
N ASP A 62 10.48 6.95 5.98
CA ASP A 62 10.89 8.25 6.52
C ASP A 62 9.79 9.34 6.34
N ASP A 63 10.06 10.54 6.82
CA ASP A 63 9.15 11.69 6.77
C ASP A 63 8.80 12.14 5.34
N SER A 64 9.46 11.58 4.32
CA SER A 64 9.13 11.86 2.91
C SER A 64 7.93 11.09 2.40
N ILE A 65 7.51 10.05 3.12
CA ILE A 65 6.34 9.23 2.77
C ILE A 65 5.09 9.83 3.40
N ASP A 66 4.17 10.30 2.58
CA ASP A 66 2.92 10.93 3.04
C ASP A 66 1.86 9.91 3.47
N CYS A 67 1.85 8.74 2.84
CA CYS A 67 0.84 7.70 3.05
C CYS A 67 1.35 6.36 2.54
N MET A 68 0.80 5.26 3.04
CA MET A 68 0.99 3.92 2.46
C MET A 68 -0.34 3.40 1.92
N ILE A 69 -0.34 2.88 0.70
CA ILE A 69 -1.47 2.13 0.13
C ILE A 69 -1.16 0.64 0.20
N SER A 70 -2.07 -0.10 0.83
CA SER A 70 -2.07 -1.56 0.86
C SER A 70 -3.02 -2.09 -0.21
N LEU A 71 -2.50 -2.87 -1.16
CA LEU A 71 -3.27 -3.49 -2.23
C LEU A 71 -3.52 -4.96 -1.91
N GLY A 72 -4.73 -5.28 -1.47
CA GLY A 72 -5.12 -6.64 -1.05
C GLY A 72 -6.17 -6.62 0.04
N GLY A 73 -6.34 -7.74 0.74
CA GLY A 73 -7.30 -7.85 1.84
C GLY A 73 -6.75 -7.38 3.19
N ASP A 74 -7.50 -7.68 4.26
CA ASP A 74 -7.14 -7.32 5.64
C ASP A 74 -5.76 -7.85 6.06
N GLY A 75 -5.40 -9.08 5.66
CA GLY A 75 -4.09 -9.64 5.96
C GLY A 75 -2.94 -8.85 5.34
N THR A 76 -3.12 -8.37 4.10
CA THR A 76 -2.13 -7.52 3.43
C THR A 76 -2.01 -6.17 4.12
N LEU A 77 -3.13 -5.61 4.58
CA LEU A 77 -3.11 -4.36 5.35
C LEU A 77 -2.39 -4.55 6.69
N LEU A 78 -2.61 -5.65 7.38
CA LEU A 78 -1.92 -5.95 8.65
C LEU A 78 -0.40 -6.06 8.48
N ASP A 79 0.09 -6.56 7.35
CA ASP A 79 1.53 -6.60 7.09
C ASP A 79 2.15 -5.19 7.07
N THR A 80 1.42 -4.18 6.64
CA THR A 80 1.94 -2.80 6.58
C THR A 80 2.37 -2.26 7.93
N VAL A 81 1.82 -2.81 9.04
CA VAL A 81 2.21 -2.45 10.40
C VAL A 81 3.70 -2.68 10.63
N THR A 82 4.28 -3.70 10.03
CA THR A 82 5.71 -4.02 10.15
C THR A 82 6.61 -2.96 9.51
N PHE A 83 6.08 -2.21 8.57
CA PHE A 83 6.78 -1.10 7.91
C PHE A 83 6.50 0.23 8.59
N VAL A 84 5.23 0.60 8.75
CA VAL A 84 4.88 1.93 9.28
C VAL A 84 5.12 2.09 10.77
N LYS A 85 4.99 1.01 11.56
CA LYS A 85 5.25 1.01 13.01
C LYS A 85 4.64 2.24 13.71
N ASP A 86 5.50 3.04 14.35
CA ASP A 86 5.18 4.24 15.11
C ASP A 86 5.47 5.56 14.36
N THR A 87 5.74 5.48 13.04
CA THR A 87 6.02 6.67 12.21
C THR A 87 4.85 7.64 12.11
N GLY A 88 3.62 7.17 12.35
CA GLY A 88 2.41 7.96 12.13
C GLY A 88 1.97 8.05 10.66
N ILE A 89 2.66 7.36 9.74
CA ILE A 89 2.25 7.28 8.32
C ILE A 89 0.88 6.60 8.22
N PRO A 90 -0.15 7.26 7.67
CA PRO A 90 -1.46 6.65 7.51
C PRO A 90 -1.44 5.56 6.45
N VAL A 91 -2.26 4.53 6.66
CA VAL A 91 -2.40 3.40 5.73
C VAL A 91 -3.81 3.39 5.14
N LEU A 92 -3.90 3.31 3.82
CA LEU A 92 -5.14 3.11 3.07
C LEU A 92 -5.20 1.69 2.52
N GLY A 93 -6.24 0.93 2.86
CA GLY A 93 -6.45 -0.41 2.30
C GLY A 93 -7.39 -0.39 1.10
N ILE A 94 -6.90 -0.81 -0.06
CA ILE A 94 -7.69 -1.02 -1.27
C ILE A 94 -7.79 -2.53 -1.53
N ASN A 95 -9.01 -3.03 -1.57
CA ASN A 95 -9.28 -4.46 -1.71
C ASN A 95 -9.65 -4.81 -3.15
N TYR A 96 -8.86 -5.67 -3.78
CA TYR A 96 -9.13 -6.17 -5.13
C TYR A 96 -10.03 -7.41 -5.16
N GLY A 97 -10.41 -7.93 -3.99
CA GLY A 97 -11.28 -9.08 -3.84
C GLY A 97 -12.54 -8.77 -3.05
N ARG A 98 -12.84 -9.64 -2.08
CA ARG A 98 -13.98 -9.44 -1.19
C ARG A 98 -13.61 -8.43 -0.12
N LEU A 99 -14.43 -7.36 0.03
CA LEU A 99 -14.23 -6.33 1.06
C LEU A 99 -14.08 -6.94 2.46
N GLY A 100 -13.10 -6.42 3.20
CA GLY A 100 -12.80 -6.80 4.57
C GLY A 100 -13.26 -5.77 5.59
N PHE A 101 -12.82 -5.95 6.82
CA PHE A 101 -13.06 -5.00 7.92
C PHE A 101 -12.12 -3.80 7.89
N LEU A 102 -10.87 -4.02 7.48
CA LEU A 102 -9.81 -3.01 7.46
C LEU A 102 -9.63 -2.44 6.05
N ALA A 103 -9.44 -3.32 5.06
CA ALA A 103 -9.39 -2.94 3.65
C ALA A 103 -10.83 -2.93 3.09
N ASN A 104 -11.51 -1.83 3.25
CA ASN A 104 -12.93 -1.68 2.93
C ASN A 104 -13.22 -0.80 1.71
N ILE A 105 -12.18 -0.31 1.04
CA ILE A 105 -12.32 0.40 -0.24
C ILE A 105 -12.16 -0.60 -1.36
N GLY A 106 -13.16 -0.68 -2.24
CA GLY A 106 -13.13 -1.56 -3.40
C GLY A 106 -12.29 -0.98 -4.53
N LYS A 107 -11.88 -1.84 -5.46
CA LYS A 107 -11.10 -1.43 -6.63
C LYS A 107 -11.81 -0.40 -7.51
N GLU A 108 -13.13 -0.43 -7.53
CA GLU A 108 -13.97 0.53 -8.24
C GLU A 108 -13.92 1.94 -7.66
N GLU A 109 -13.50 2.07 -6.39
CA GLU A 109 -13.35 3.35 -5.70
C GLU A 109 -11.90 3.90 -5.76
N LEU A 110 -10.99 3.20 -6.44
CA LEU A 110 -9.55 3.53 -6.51
C LEU A 110 -9.31 4.98 -6.87
N GLN A 111 -9.94 5.46 -7.93
CA GLN A 111 -9.75 6.83 -8.42
C GLN A 111 -10.17 7.86 -7.37
N SER A 112 -11.37 7.73 -6.84
CA SER A 112 -11.89 8.66 -5.83
C SER A 112 -11.08 8.62 -4.54
N ALA A 113 -10.56 7.45 -4.15
CA ALA A 113 -9.71 7.30 -2.99
C ALA A 113 -8.36 8.03 -3.16
N ILE A 114 -7.72 7.91 -4.33
CA ILE A 114 -6.47 8.64 -4.63
C ILE A 114 -6.73 10.16 -4.69
N GLU A 115 -7.81 10.59 -5.35
CA GLU A 115 -8.19 12.00 -5.38
C GLU A 115 -8.40 12.57 -3.96
N ALA A 116 -9.08 11.83 -3.09
CA ALA A 116 -9.29 12.22 -1.70
C ALA A 116 -7.98 12.30 -0.92
N LEU A 117 -7.04 11.36 -1.13
CA LEU A 117 -5.71 11.40 -0.51
C LEU A 117 -4.94 12.66 -0.94
N VAL A 118 -4.86 12.94 -2.24
CA VAL A 118 -4.12 14.08 -2.78
C VAL A 118 -4.70 15.40 -2.28
N ASN A 119 -6.02 15.50 -2.22
CA ASN A 119 -6.73 16.69 -1.75
C ASN A 119 -6.81 16.77 -0.21
N ARG A 120 -6.24 15.81 0.52
CA ARG A 120 -6.33 15.69 2.00
C ARG A 120 -7.77 15.68 2.51
N GLN A 121 -8.68 15.09 1.75
CA GLN A 121 -10.12 14.95 2.05
C GLN A 121 -10.40 13.57 2.67
N PHE A 122 -9.70 13.23 3.74
CA PHE A 122 -9.89 11.98 4.47
C PHE A 122 -9.78 12.22 5.97
N VAL A 123 -10.28 11.27 6.74
CA VAL A 123 -10.11 11.20 8.18
C VAL A 123 -9.29 9.95 8.53
N THR A 124 -8.48 10.05 9.57
CA THR A 124 -7.72 8.89 10.07
C THR A 124 -8.47 8.21 11.20
N ASP A 125 -8.57 6.89 11.14
CA ASP A 125 -9.02 6.04 12.24
C ASP A 125 -7.79 5.49 12.98
N LYS A 126 -7.60 5.91 14.21
CA LYS A 126 -6.46 5.48 15.03
C LYS A 126 -6.73 4.10 15.62
N ARG A 127 -5.84 3.15 15.35
CA ARG A 127 -5.91 1.79 15.86
C ARG A 127 -4.78 1.55 16.86
N THR A 128 -5.12 0.98 18.01
CA THR A 128 -4.13 0.53 19.00
C THR A 128 -3.53 -0.78 18.55
N LEU A 129 -2.20 -0.86 18.60
CA LEU A 129 -1.45 -2.09 18.33
C LEU A 129 -1.03 -2.69 19.67
N LEU A 130 -1.10 -4.02 19.76
CA LEU A 130 -0.57 -4.79 20.89
C LEU A 130 0.74 -5.44 20.44
N HIS A 131 1.79 -5.21 21.22
CA HIS A 131 3.04 -5.93 21.08
C HIS A 131 3.11 -7.00 22.17
N LEU A 132 3.41 -8.24 21.80
CA LEU A 132 3.57 -9.34 22.72
C LEU A 132 5.00 -9.86 22.68
N ASP A 133 5.73 -9.66 23.78
CA ASP A 133 7.02 -10.30 23.99
C ASP A 133 6.82 -11.69 24.60
N ALA A 134 7.33 -12.69 23.95
CA ALA A 134 7.28 -14.07 24.46
C ALA A 134 8.66 -14.70 24.43
N ASN A 135 8.96 -15.47 25.47
CA ASN A 135 10.22 -16.24 25.55
C ASN A 135 10.24 -17.46 24.62
N ILE A 136 9.12 -17.76 23.99
CA ILE A 136 8.94 -18.87 23.05
C ILE A 136 8.31 -18.31 21.79
N PRO A 137 8.75 -18.70 20.58
CA PRO A 137 8.09 -18.30 19.34
C PRO A 137 6.62 -18.75 19.38
N LEU A 138 5.69 -17.81 19.31
CA LEU A 138 4.24 -18.08 19.33
C LEU A 138 3.71 -18.50 17.97
N PHE A 139 4.41 -18.12 16.91
CA PHE A 139 4.09 -18.47 15.53
C PHE A 139 5.39 -18.88 14.84
N GLY A 140 5.38 -20.07 14.28
CA GLY A 140 6.52 -20.66 13.59
C GLY A 140 6.83 -19.99 12.26
#